data_148dad652bd4b8ad9c7e1136ca5d81ca
#
_entry.id   148dad652bd4b8ad9c7e1136ca5d81ca
#
_cell.length_a   1.000
_cell.length_b   1.000
_cell.length_c   1.000
_cell.angle_alpha   90.00
_cell.angle_beta   90.00
_cell.angle_gamma   90.00
#
_symmetry.space_group_name_H-M   'P 1'
#
loop_
_entity.id
_entity.type
_entity.pdbx_description
1 polymer ?
#
loop_
_entity_poly.entity_id
_entity_poly.type
_entity_poly.pdbx_seq_one_letter_code
_entity_poly.pdbx_strand_id
1 'polypeptide(L)'
;RPEVSNENLEEAKKLADTIRKRILDNEISFQKAALEFSDEKETKFDGGKLRNPETYDHTFELTKMDPSLYSQVINLEEGIVSNPILEYDRTGKAFYKLLLISDKKEEHIAEYGKDFLKIKNLARKEKQIKTIADWQTEKIKETYIKITGDYRDCEFTNNWLKK
;
A
#
# COMPACT_ATOMS: atom_id res chain seq x y z
N ARG A 1 -17.11 14.53 -21.37
CA ARG A 1 -17.39 13.09 -21.15
C ARG A 1 -18.81 12.96 -20.66
N PRO A 2 -19.60 11.96 -21.07
CA PRO A 2 -20.93 11.77 -20.54
C PRO A 2 -20.85 11.54 -19.02
N GLU A 3 -21.64 12.30 -18.27
CA GLU A 3 -21.81 12.06 -16.85
C GLU A 3 -22.48 10.71 -16.65
N VAL A 4 -22.03 9.96 -15.64
CA VAL A 4 -22.67 8.69 -15.29
C VAL A 4 -24.07 9.02 -14.77
N SER A 5 -25.11 8.46 -15.38
CA SER A 5 -26.49 8.73 -14.96
C SER A 5 -26.74 8.17 -13.55
N ASN A 6 -27.62 8.82 -12.80
CA ASN A 6 -28.00 8.34 -11.47
C ASN A 6 -28.60 6.91 -11.53
N GLU A 7 -29.28 6.55 -12.61
CA GLU A 7 -29.81 5.21 -12.83
C GLU A 7 -28.69 4.16 -12.90
N ASN A 8 -27.62 4.43 -13.65
CA ASN A 8 -26.46 3.53 -13.75
C ASN A 8 -25.74 3.37 -12.41
N LEU A 9 -25.67 4.43 -11.60
CA LEU A 9 -25.11 4.37 -10.25
C LEU A 9 -25.97 3.51 -9.31
N GLU A 10 -27.29 3.63 -9.39
CA GLU A 10 -28.18 2.79 -8.60
C GLU A 10 -28.11 1.32 -9.01
N GLU A 11 -27.99 1.02 -10.31
CA GLU A 11 -27.80 -0.34 -10.80
C GLU A 11 -26.47 -0.93 -10.31
N ALA A 12 -25.38 -0.17 -10.41
CA ALA A 12 -24.07 -0.57 -9.90
C ALA A 12 -24.11 -0.83 -8.38
N LYS A 13 -24.80 0.00 -7.62
CA LYS A 13 -25.00 -0.22 -6.19
C LYS A 13 -25.79 -1.50 -5.90
N LYS A 14 -26.90 -1.72 -6.57
CA LYS A 14 -27.72 -2.94 -6.43
C LYS A 14 -26.91 -4.20 -6.77
N LEU A 15 -26.08 -4.14 -7.80
CA LEU A 15 -25.18 -5.24 -8.14
C LEU A 15 -24.17 -5.50 -7.02
N ALA A 16 -23.51 -4.46 -6.51
CA ALA A 16 -22.57 -4.57 -5.40
C ALA A 16 -23.24 -5.13 -4.13
N ASP A 17 -24.47 -4.67 -3.80
CA ASP A 17 -25.25 -5.20 -2.68
C ASP A 17 -25.59 -6.69 -2.87
N THR A 18 -25.94 -7.09 -4.08
CA THR A 18 -26.23 -8.49 -4.43
C THR A 18 -25.01 -9.37 -4.27
N ILE A 19 -23.86 -8.91 -4.78
CA ILE A 19 -22.58 -9.64 -4.63
C ILE A 19 -22.20 -9.76 -3.16
N ARG A 20 -22.32 -8.65 -2.40
CA ARG A 20 -22.08 -8.64 -0.96
C ARG A 20 -22.93 -9.67 -0.24
N LYS A 21 -24.22 -9.71 -0.52
CA LYS A 21 -25.16 -10.68 0.08
C LYS A 21 -24.72 -12.13 -0.21
N ARG A 22 -24.40 -12.45 -1.45
CA ARG A 22 -23.94 -13.78 -1.84
C ARG A 22 -22.64 -14.20 -1.12
N ILE A 23 -21.75 -13.22 -0.83
CA ILE A 23 -20.53 -13.50 -0.05
C ILE A 23 -20.89 -13.75 1.41
N LEU A 24 -21.76 -12.93 2.02
CA LEU A 24 -22.17 -13.10 3.41
C LEU A 24 -22.95 -14.39 3.64
N ASP A 25 -23.75 -14.81 2.66
CA ASP A 25 -24.50 -16.07 2.68
C ASP A 25 -23.61 -17.30 2.35
N ASN A 26 -22.28 -17.08 2.16
CA ASN A 26 -21.29 -18.10 1.80
C ASN A 26 -21.59 -18.85 0.47
N GLU A 27 -22.36 -18.24 -0.42
CA GLU A 27 -22.59 -18.81 -1.76
C GLU A 27 -21.36 -18.72 -2.65
N ILE A 28 -20.60 -17.64 -2.51
CA ILE A 28 -19.34 -17.43 -3.21
C ILE A 28 -18.28 -16.86 -2.24
N SER A 29 -17.01 -17.17 -2.46
CA SER A 29 -15.94 -16.51 -1.73
C SER A 29 -15.67 -15.10 -2.27
N PHE A 30 -15.14 -14.20 -1.44
CA PHE A 30 -14.73 -12.86 -1.88
C PHE A 30 -13.77 -12.91 -3.07
N GLN A 31 -12.82 -13.83 -3.04
CA GLN A 31 -11.84 -14.03 -4.12
C GLN A 31 -12.52 -14.42 -5.43
N LYS A 32 -13.51 -15.33 -5.38
CA LYS A 32 -14.27 -15.72 -6.55
C LYS A 32 -15.14 -14.56 -7.06
N ALA A 33 -15.75 -13.81 -6.17
CA ALA A 33 -16.50 -12.60 -6.53
C ALA A 33 -15.62 -11.56 -7.22
N ALA A 34 -14.42 -11.31 -6.70
CA ALA A 34 -13.46 -10.41 -7.33
C ALA A 34 -13.07 -10.89 -8.75
N LEU A 35 -12.80 -12.18 -8.92
CA LEU A 35 -12.43 -12.74 -10.21
C LEU A 35 -13.56 -12.65 -11.26
N GLU A 36 -14.81 -12.87 -10.85
CA GLU A 36 -15.96 -12.86 -11.75
C GLU A 36 -16.46 -11.43 -12.04
N PHE A 37 -16.60 -10.59 -11.02
CA PHE A 37 -17.36 -9.34 -11.10
C PHE A 37 -16.51 -8.06 -11.01
N SER A 38 -15.23 -8.13 -10.57
CA SER A 38 -14.42 -6.93 -10.46
C SER A 38 -13.98 -6.40 -11.83
N ASP A 39 -14.07 -5.08 -12.00
CA ASP A 39 -13.49 -4.34 -13.13
C ASP A 39 -12.05 -3.87 -12.86
N GLU A 40 -11.59 -3.97 -11.61
CA GLU A 40 -10.24 -3.57 -11.20
C GLU A 40 -9.20 -4.56 -11.71
N LYS A 41 -8.49 -4.18 -12.77
CA LYS A 41 -7.56 -5.06 -13.47
C LYS A 41 -6.34 -5.48 -12.65
N GLU A 42 -5.91 -4.62 -11.73
CA GLU A 42 -4.68 -4.86 -10.95
C GLU A 42 -4.87 -5.95 -9.90
N THR A 43 -6.07 -6.05 -9.32
CA THR A 43 -6.35 -6.98 -8.22
C THR A 43 -7.27 -8.13 -8.61
N LYS A 44 -8.03 -8.00 -9.69
CA LYS A 44 -9.02 -9.00 -10.15
C LYS A 44 -8.45 -10.42 -10.17
N PHE A 45 -7.30 -10.62 -10.83
CA PHE A 45 -6.68 -11.93 -11.01
C PHE A 45 -5.91 -12.44 -9.79
N ASP A 46 -5.71 -11.58 -8.78
CA ASP A 46 -5.15 -11.93 -7.47
C ASP A 46 -6.24 -12.08 -6.39
N GLY A 47 -7.48 -12.36 -6.81
CA GLY A 47 -8.62 -12.56 -5.93
C GLY A 47 -9.02 -11.31 -5.14
N GLY A 48 -8.79 -10.12 -5.70
CA GLY A 48 -9.11 -8.84 -5.08
C GLY A 48 -8.11 -8.37 -4.03
N LYS A 49 -6.94 -9.03 -3.89
CA LYS A 49 -5.95 -8.67 -2.88
C LYS A 49 -5.25 -7.36 -3.25
N LEU A 50 -5.35 -6.38 -2.36
CA LEU A 50 -4.57 -5.15 -2.47
C LEU A 50 -3.10 -5.43 -2.15
N ARG A 51 -2.22 -4.79 -2.91
CA ARG A 51 -0.77 -4.84 -2.70
C ARG A 51 -0.28 -3.51 -2.13
N ASN A 52 0.48 -3.59 -1.05
CA ASN A 52 1.10 -2.41 -0.45
C ASN A 52 2.18 -1.86 -1.41
N PRO A 53 2.10 -0.59 -1.82
CA PRO A 53 3.04 -0.02 -2.78
C PRO A 53 4.48 0.13 -2.23
N GLU A 54 4.65 0.16 -0.91
CA GLU A 54 5.96 0.30 -0.27
C GLU A 54 6.66 -1.05 -0.05
N THR A 55 5.90 -2.05 0.40
CA THR A 55 6.45 -3.37 0.82
C THR A 55 6.22 -4.46 -0.22
N TYR A 56 5.31 -4.23 -1.18
CA TYR A 56 4.88 -5.18 -2.21
C TYR A 56 4.23 -6.46 -1.68
N ASP A 57 3.91 -6.52 -0.39
CA ASP A 57 3.10 -7.57 0.24
C ASP A 57 1.62 -7.15 0.33
N HIS A 58 0.81 -7.94 1.02
CA HIS A 58 -0.63 -7.68 1.19
C HIS A 58 -0.98 -7.15 2.59
N THR A 59 0.03 -6.73 3.34
CA THR A 59 -0.15 -6.19 4.69
C THR A 59 -0.01 -4.67 4.70
N PHE A 60 -0.85 -4.02 5.49
CA PHE A 60 -0.88 -2.58 5.61
C PHE A 60 -0.76 -2.18 7.08
N GLU A 61 0.21 -1.35 7.39
CA GLU A 61 0.29 -0.72 8.72
C GLU A 61 -0.69 0.46 8.77
N LEU A 62 -1.61 0.48 9.73
CA LEU A 62 -2.63 1.53 9.86
C LEU A 62 -2.03 2.95 9.86
N THR A 63 -0.87 3.12 10.51
CA THR A 63 -0.16 4.41 10.62
C THR A 63 0.45 4.91 9.31
N LYS A 64 0.61 4.02 8.32
CA LYS A 64 1.21 4.32 7.00
C LYS A 64 0.22 4.16 5.85
N MET A 65 -1.02 3.81 6.19
CA MET A 65 -2.07 3.62 5.21
C MET A 65 -2.51 4.97 4.63
N ASP A 66 -2.93 4.97 3.36
CA ASP A 66 -3.58 6.12 2.77
C ASP A 66 -4.80 6.55 3.62
N PRO A 67 -4.96 7.86 3.93
CA PRO A 67 -6.04 8.33 4.80
C PRO A 67 -7.44 7.97 4.33
N SER A 68 -7.67 7.93 3.01
CA SER A 68 -8.97 7.53 2.44
C SER A 68 -9.25 6.05 2.71
N LEU A 69 -8.26 5.19 2.44
CA LEU A 69 -8.37 3.75 2.72
C LEU A 69 -8.51 3.49 4.23
N TYR A 70 -7.70 4.19 5.05
CA TYR A 70 -7.79 4.08 6.51
C TYR A 70 -9.20 4.35 7.04
N SER A 71 -9.82 5.46 6.60
CA SER A 71 -11.17 5.83 7.04
C SER A 71 -12.24 4.79 6.69
N GLN A 72 -12.01 4.03 5.63
CA GLN A 72 -12.92 2.99 5.16
C GLN A 72 -12.75 1.65 5.89
N VAL A 73 -11.52 1.33 6.32
CA VAL A 73 -11.22 0.02 6.92
C VAL A 73 -11.22 0.03 8.45
N ILE A 74 -11.05 1.20 9.09
CA ILE A 74 -10.89 1.28 10.56
C ILE A 74 -12.05 0.65 11.35
N ASN A 75 -13.26 0.78 10.83
CA ASN A 75 -14.49 0.28 11.44
C ASN A 75 -14.94 -1.08 10.86
N LEU A 76 -14.16 -1.68 9.95
CA LEU A 76 -14.50 -2.99 9.41
C LEU A 76 -14.04 -4.09 10.36
N GLU A 77 -14.88 -5.09 10.52
CA GLU A 77 -14.56 -6.31 11.26
C GLU A 77 -13.88 -7.32 10.34
N GLU A 78 -13.00 -8.13 10.91
CA GLU A 78 -12.34 -9.21 10.19
C GLU A 78 -13.36 -10.24 9.66
N GLY A 79 -13.19 -10.64 8.41
CA GLY A 79 -14.05 -11.61 7.75
C GLY A 79 -15.40 -11.07 7.25
N ILE A 80 -15.72 -9.81 7.54
CA ILE A 80 -16.99 -9.20 7.10
C ILE A 80 -16.75 -8.25 5.93
N VAL A 81 -17.57 -8.40 4.88
CA VAL A 81 -17.53 -7.53 3.70
C VAL A 81 -18.22 -6.20 3.99
N SER A 82 -17.56 -5.11 3.63
CA SER A 82 -18.10 -3.75 3.77
C SER A 82 -19.43 -3.57 3.02
N ASN A 83 -20.19 -2.54 3.38
CA ASN A 83 -21.21 -2.02 2.50
C ASN A 83 -20.57 -1.48 1.20
N PRO A 84 -21.32 -1.37 0.09
CA PRO A 84 -20.80 -0.73 -1.12
C PRO A 84 -20.36 0.70 -0.84
N ILE A 85 -19.09 0.99 -1.14
CA ILE A 85 -18.46 2.30 -0.94
C ILE A 85 -18.37 2.98 -2.30
N LEU A 86 -18.98 4.16 -2.42
CA LEU A 86 -18.87 4.97 -3.63
C LEU A 86 -17.54 5.71 -3.66
N GLU A 87 -16.81 5.58 -4.75
CA GLU A 87 -15.59 6.32 -5.02
C GLU A 87 -15.54 6.85 -6.44
N TYR A 88 -14.55 7.70 -6.67
CA TYR A 88 -14.28 8.29 -7.98
C TYR A 88 -12.84 8.01 -8.39
N ASP A 89 -12.66 7.53 -9.61
CA ASP A 89 -11.34 7.35 -10.16
C ASP A 89 -10.67 8.70 -10.50
N ARG A 90 -9.40 8.65 -10.91
CA ARG A 90 -8.64 9.86 -11.31
C ARG A 90 -9.26 10.61 -12.48
N THR A 91 -10.16 10.00 -13.21
CA THR A 91 -10.88 10.60 -14.34
C THR A 91 -12.24 11.19 -13.94
N GLY A 92 -12.62 11.06 -12.66
CA GLY A 92 -13.91 11.47 -12.13
C GLY A 92 -15.05 10.48 -12.39
N LYS A 93 -14.74 9.25 -12.86
CA LYS A 93 -15.75 8.21 -13.04
C LYS A 93 -16.09 7.59 -11.69
N ALA A 94 -17.39 7.59 -11.33
CA ALA A 94 -17.90 6.97 -10.13
C ALA A 94 -17.94 5.44 -10.26
N PHE A 95 -17.59 4.74 -9.17
CA PHE A 95 -17.68 3.29 -9.06
C PHE A 95 -17.99 2.87 -7.62
N TYR A 96 -18.53 1.68 -7.45
CA TYR A 96 -18.71 1.08 -6.13
C TYR A 96 -17.65 0.02 -5.88
N LYS A 97 -17.11 -0.02 -4.67
CA LYS A 97 -16.20 -1.07 -4.22
C LYS A 97 -16.68 -1.76 -2.96
N LEU A 98 -16.32 -3.01 -2.81
CA LEU A 98 -16.46 -3.82 -1.60
C LEU A 98 -15.08 -4.08 -1.03
N LEU A 99 -14.95 -3.98 0.28
CA LEU A 99 -13.72 -4.25 1.01
C LEU A 99 -13.92 -5.42 1.98
N LEU A 100 -12.89 -6.22 2.13
CA LEU A 100 -12.81 -7.29 3.12
C LEU A 100 -11.46 -7.25 3.82
N ILE A 101 -11.49 -7.31 5.14
CA ILE A 101 -10.29 -7.54 5.96
C ILE A 101 -10.18 -9.03 6.20
N SER A 102 -9.15 -9.67 5.64
CA SER A 102 -8.94 -11.11 5.78
C SER A 102 -8.22 -11.49 7.06
N ASP A 103 -7.41 -10.58 7.62
CA ASP A 103 -6.65 -10.79 8.85
C ASP A 103 -6.36 -9.43 9.50
N LYS A 104 -6.63 -9.30 10.79
CA LYS A 104 -6.38 -8.09 11.57
C LYS A 104 -5.43 -8.43 12.71
N LYS A 105 -4.23 -7.90 12.66
CA LYS A 105 -3.25 -8.07 13.73
C LYS A 105 -3.36 -6.92 14.71
N GLU A 106 -3.52 -7.25 15.97
CA GLU A 106 -3.47 -6.27 17.04
C GLU A 106 -2.05 -5.73 17.23
N GLU A 107 -1.96 -4.53 17.82
CA GLU A 107 -0.69 -3.94 18.19
C GLU A 107 0.04 -4.86 19.19
N HIS A 108 1.28 -5.18 18.87
CA HIS A 108 2.12 -6.00 19.73
C HIS A 108 3.59 -5.56 19.64
N ILE A 109 4.35 -5.86 20.68
CA ILE A 109 5.80 -5.70 20.64
C ILE A 109 6.37 -6.74 19.69
N ALA A 110 7.26 -6.30 18.79
CA ALA A 110 7.84 -7.18 17.79
C ALA A 110 8.54 -8.40 18.42
N GLU A 111 8.10 -9.58 18.03
CA GLU A 111 8.66 -10.86 18.47
C GLU A 111 9.41 -11.54 17.32
N TYR A 112 10.62 -12.04 17.62
CA TYR A 112 11.46 -12.68 16.60
C TYR A 112 10.76 -13.83 15.86
N GLY A 113 9.98 -14.62 16.56
CA GLY A 113 9.26 -15.76 15.96
C GLY A 113 8.12 -15.35 15.03
N LYS A 114 7.38 -14.28 15.37
CA LYS A 114 6.22 -13.82 14.61
C LYS A 114 6.59 -12.82 13.53
N ASP A 115 7.58 -11.94 13.80
CA ASP A 115 7.94 -10.81 12.97
C ASP A 115 9.29 -10.99 12.26
N PHE A 116 9.79 -12.21 12.18
CA PHE A 116 11.12 -12.52 11.65
C PHE A 116 11.39 -11.83 10.30
N LEU A 117 10.46 -11.88 9.36
CA LEU A 117 10.64 -11.27 8.03
C LEU A 117 10.74 -9.75 8.13
N LYS A 118 9.93 -9.11 8.97
CA LYS A 118 9.96 -7.66 9.20
C LYS A 118 11.28 -7.24 9.83
N ILE A 119 11.70 -7.93 10.88
CA ILE A 119 12.98 -7.69 11.58
C ILE A 119 14.16 -7.91 10.63
N LYS A 120 14.16 -8.99 9.86
CA LYS A 120 15.18 -9.28 8.85
C LYS A 120 15.27 -8.18 7.79
N ASN A 121 14.13 -7.69 7.29
CA ASN A 121 14.10 -6.64 6.29
C ASN A 121 14.61 -5.30 6.85
N LEU A 122 14.25 -4.94 8.07
CA LEU A 122 14.77 -3.76 8.75
C LEU A 122 16.29 -3.84 8.95
N ALA A 123 16.79 -4.94 9.47
CA ALA A 123 18.23 -5.18 9.66
C ALA A 123 19.00 -5.17 8.33
N ARG A 124 18.41 -5.72 7.26
CA ARG A 124 18.99 -5.66 5.91
C ARG A 124 19.06 -4.23 5.40
N LYS A 125 17.99 -3.44 5.57
CA LYS A 125 17.95 -2.03 5.16
C LYS A 125 18.98 -1.21 5.91
N GLU A 126 19.11 -1.38 7.23
CA GLU A 126 20.14 -0.73 8.05
C GLU A 126 21.54 -1.09 7.57
N LYS A 127 21.81 -2.38 7.36
CA LYS A 127 23.10 -2.83 6.82
C LYS A 127 23.40 -2.23 5.44
N GLN A 128 22.40 -2.12 4.56
CA GLN A 128 22.58 -1.50 3.24
C GLN A 128 22.97 -0.01 3.38
N ILE A 129 22.25 0.74 4.22
CA ILE A 129 22.55 2.16 4.46
C ILE A 129 23.98 2.33 4.98
N LYS A 130 24.37 1.53 5.97
CA LYS A 130 25.72 1.56 6.54
C LYS A 130 26.78 1.22 5.48
N THR A 131 26.56 0.16 4.71
CA THR A 131 27.49 -0.27 3.65
C THR A 131 27.68 0.82 2.58
N ILE A 132 26.58 1.51 2.19
CA ILE A 132 26.65 2.62 1.23
C ILE A 132 27.43 3.80 1.83
N ALA A 133 27.20 4.15 3.09
CA ALA A 133 27.91 5.24 3.76
C ALA A 133 29.42 4.95 3.89
N ASP A 134 29.78 3.72 4.26
CA ASP A 134 31.17 3.28 4.35
C ASP A 134 31.85 3.33 2.96
N TRP A 135 31.19 2.78 1.93
CA TRP A 135 31.64 2.84 0.55
C TRP A 135 31.82 4.27 0.03
N GLN A 136 30.86 5.17 0.30
CA GLN A 136 30.97 6.58 -0.07
C GLN A 136 32.19 7.23 0.59
N THR A 137 32.41 6.95 1.87
CA THR A 137 33.55 7.49 2.62
C THR A 137 34.87 7.04 2.02
N GLU A 138 35.01 5.76 1.64
CA GLU A 138 36.21 5.23 0.96
C GLU A 138 36.37 5.86 -0.41
N LYS A 139 35.33 5.94 -1.22
CA LYS A 139 35.40 6.51 -2.57
C LYS A 139 35.72 8.00 -2.57
N ILE A 140 35.25 8.76 -1.61
CA ILE A 140 35.64 10.18 -1.43
C ILE A 140 37.15 10.30 -1.16
N LYS A 141 37.73 9.39 -0.36
CA LYS A 141 39.20 9.41 -0.10
C LYS A 141 40.00 9.10 -1.35
N GLU A 142 39.61 8.14 -2.14
CA GLU A 142 40.31 7.66 -3.34
C GLU A 142 40.13 8.57 -4.56
N THR A 143 39.01 9.29 -4.64
CA THR A 143 38.64 10.07 -5.83
C THR A 143 39.16 11.50 -5.72
N TYR A 144 39.71 12.03 -6.82
CA TYR A 144 40.04 13.45 -6.90
C TYR A 144 38.77 14.28 -6.98
N ILE A 145 38.55 15.16 -5.98
CA ILE A 145 37.37 16.02 -5.89
C ILE A 145 37.85 17.46 -5.81
N LYS A 146 37.35 18.33 -6.70
CA LYS A 146 37.63 19.76 -6.69
C LYS A 146 36.31 20.52 -6.63
N ILE A 147 36.09 21.20 -5.51
CA ILE A 147 34.96 22.13 -5.33
C ILE A 147 35.53 23.54 -5.42
N THR A 148 34.99 24.38 -6.31
CA THR A 148 35.48 25.74 -6.58
C THR A 148 34.39 26.77 -6.33
N GLY A 149 34.83 28.03 -6.08
CA GLY A 149 33.96 29.17 -5.89
C GLY A 149 33.19 29.10 -4.55
N ASP A 150 32.03 29.71 -4.58
CA ASP A 150 31.16 29.94 -3.39
C ASP A 150 30.60 28.62 -2.83
N TYR A 151 30.67 27.52 -3.59
CA TYR A 151 30.20 26.20 -3.14
C TYR A 151 31.13 25.55 -2.08
N ARG A 152 32.31 26.09 -1.84
CA ARG A 152 33.21 25.55 -0.81
C ARG A 152 32.71 25.76 0.61
N ASP A 153 31.89 26.78 0.81
CA ASP A 153 31.33 27.16 2.11
C ASP A 153 29.99 26.47 2.40
N CYS A 154 29.50 25.62 1.47
CA CYS A 154 28.30 24.84 1.67
C CYS A 154 28.51 23.73 2.71
N GLU A 155 27.47 23.45 3.49
CA GLU A 155 27.42 22.28 4.36
C GLU A 155 27.16 21.03 3.55
N PHE A 156 28.08 20.08 3.63
CA PHE A 156 27.97 18.78 2.94
C PHE A 156 27.72 17.67 3.95
N THR A 157 26.81 16.75 3.62
CA THR A 157 26.54 15.57 4.43
C THR A 157 27.76 14.65 4.55
N ASN A 158 28.64 14.63 3.53
CA ASN A 158 29.89 13.88 3.51
C ASN A 158 31.09 14.83 3.42
N ASN A 159 32.28 14.39 3.84
CA ASN A 159 33.50 15.20 3.83
C ASN A 159 34.11 15.32 2.42
N TRP A 160 33.42 16.01 1.50
CA TRP A 160 33.88 16.26 0.13
C TRP A 160 35.12 17.16 0.04
N LEU A 161 35.35 18.01 1.03
CA LEU A 161 36.47 18.98 1.01
C LEU A 161 37.79 18.39 1.46
N LYS A 162 37.85 17.12 1.88
CA LYS A 162 39.06 16.42 2.31
C LYS A 162 39.96 17.33 3.16
N LYS A 163 39.51 17.68 4.35
CA LYS A 163 40.32 18.37 5.35
C LYS A 163 41.34 17.41 5.94
#